data_00736629e4a67338ba8bf8ef8487e1e9
#
_entry.id   00736629e4a67338ba8bf8ef8487e1e9
#
_cell.length_a   1.000
_cell.length_b   1.000
_cell.length_c   1.000
_cell.angle_alpha   90.00
_cell.angle_beta   90.00
_cell.angle_gamma   90.00
#
_symmetry.space_group_name_H-M   'P 1'
#
loop_
_entity.id
_entity.type
_entity.pdbx_description
1 polymer ?
#
loop_
_entity_poly.entity_id
_entity_poly.type
_entity_poly.pdbx_seq_one_letter_code
_entity_poly.pdbx_strand_id
1 'polypeptide(L)'
;MKTSFELVAEFRETQGKGASRRLRHDGKVPAILYGGHLAARTLTLSHQKLLIMLENERFYSTILNLKVGDQSQAAILKDVQRHPFKNAIVHIDFQRVEENEKIRIQIPLHFTGAAISPGVKSQGGIVSHMRNEVEISCLPKDLPEFIEVDISGLSLNESVHLSQLKVPDGVVLVELAKEDAAVVAIHSPRAEEPEPTAAAAAVPGAEGAAAAAAPAAAGAAAAPAGADAAKAAPAKKEEAKKEPAKKDAKK
;
A
#
# COMPACT_ATOMS: atom_id res chain seq x y z
N MET A 1 -16.93 -1.35 -24.18
CA MET A 1 -17.52 -0.06 -23.74
C MET A 1 -16.59 0.49 -22.67
N LYS A 2 -15.97 1.66 -22.86
CA LYS A 2 -15.11 2.26 -21.82
C LYS A 2 -16.00 2.71 -20.67
N THR A 3 -15.81 2.13 -19.51
CA THR A 3 -16.57 2.46 -18.29
C THR A 3 -16.02 3.81 -17.80
N SER A 4 -16.84 4.85 -17.80
CA SER A 4 -16.46 6.16 -17.23
C SER A 4 -16.95 6.23 -15.79
N PHE A 5 -16.04 6.42 -14.85
CA PHE A 5 -16.39 6.64 -13.45
C PHE A 5 -16.52 8.14 -13.19
N GLU A 6 -17.61 8.53 -12.53
CA GLU A 6 -17.83 9.91 -12.10
C GLU A 6 -17.63 10.03 -10.61
N LEU A 7 -16.76 10.92 -10.20
CA LEU A 7 -16.46 11.24 -8.80
C LEU A 7 -16.84 12.69 -8.50
N VAL A 8 -17.65 12.87 -7.47
CA VAL A 8 -17.97 14.21 -6.95
C VAL A 8 -16.98 14.55 -5.85
N ALA A 9 -16.26 15.64 -6.03
CA ALA A 9 -15.28 16.15 -5.09
C ALA A 9 -15.63 17.58 -4.67
N GLU A 10 -15.32 17.93 -3.43
CA GLU A 10 -15.46 19.26 -2.86
C GLU A 10 -14.09 19.92 -2.73
N PHE A 11 -14.00 21.23 -2.95
CA PHE A 11 -12.78 21.96 -2.67
C PHE A 11 -12.48 21.98 -1.18
N ARG A 12 -11.22 21.86 -0.83
CA ARG A 12 -10.75 21.91 0.55
C ARG A 12 -9.86 23.13 0.77
N GLU A 13 -10.31 24.03 1.64
CA GLU A 13 -9.53 25.21 2.06
C GLU A 13 -8.64 24.92 3.26
N THR A 14 -9.14 24.14 4.21
CA THR A 14 -8.42 23.84 5.46
C THR A 14 -7.35 22.77 5.23
N GLN A 15 -6.10 23.10 5.54
CA GLN A 15 -4.95 22.22 5.42
C GLN A 15 -4.37 21.85 6.79
N GLY A 16 -3.45 20.87 6.81
CA GLY A 16 -2.71 20.43 7.98
C GLY A 16 -3.21 19.16 8.64
N LYS A 17 -2.40 18.63 9.57
CA LYS A 17 -2.59 17.33 10.23
C LYS A 17 -3.92 17.23 10.97
N GLY A 18 -4.27 18.27 11.74
CA GLY A 18 -5.51 18.27 12.54
C GLY A 18 -6.77 18.30 11.68
N ALA A 19 -6.79 19.13 10.62
CA ALA A 19 -7.91 19.22 9.69
C ALA A 19 -8.12 17.88 8.94
N SER A 20 -7.05 17.27 8.41
CA SER A 20 -7.12 15.99 7.72
C SER A 20 -7.61 14.85 8.64
N ARG A 21 -7.24 14.88 9.93
CA ARG A 21 -7.71 13.90 10.90
C ARG A 21 -9.22 14.04 11.18
N ARG A 22 -9.72 15.28 11.33
CA ARG A 22 -11.17 15.52 11.49
C ARG A 22 -11.96 15.05 10.27
N LEU A 23 -11.52 15.40 9.07
CA LEU A 23 -12.17 14.94 7.82
C LEU A 23 -12.31 13.42 7.75
N ARG A 24 -11.24 12.68 8.09
CA ARG A 24 -11.30 11.21 8.10
C ARG A 24 -12.25 10.67 9.17
N HIS A 25 -12.39 11.37 10.29
CA HIS A 25 -13.35 11.00 11.32
C HIS A 25 -14.81 11.24 10.85
N ASP A 26 -15.01 12.27 10.04
CA ASP A 26 -16.30 12.62 9.45
C ASP A 26 -16.65 11.77 8.21
N GLY A 27 -15.87 10.70 7.93
CA GLY A 27 -16.07 9.82 6.78
C GLY A 27 -15.71 10.45 5.43
N LYS A 28 -14.86 11.48 5.42
CA LYS A 28 -14.34 12.12 4.22
C LYS A 28 -12.85 11.82 4.05
N VAL A 29 -12.40 11.70 2.81
CA VAL A 29 -11.00 11.42 2.45
C VAL A 29 -10.37 12.65 1.84
N PRO A 30 -9.23 13.13 2.36
CA PRO A 30 -8.46 14.17 1.69
C PRO A 30 -7.81 13.62 0.44
N ALA A 31 -7.86 14.40 -0.64
CA ALA A 31 -7.25 14.07 -1.92
C ALA A 31 -6.53 15.30 -2.50
N ILE A 32 -5.69 15.04 -3.47
CA ILE A 32 -5.00 16.08 -4.24
C ILE A 32 -5.19 15.82 -5.74
N LEU A 33 -5.37 16.88 -6.50
CA LEU A 33 -5.43 16.85 -7.96
C LEU A 33 -4.31 17.73 -8.51
N TYR A 34 -3.35 17.14 -9.20
CA TYR A 34 -2.18 17.82 -9.77
C TYR A 34 -1.93 17.40 -11.22
N GLY A 35 -0.91 17.98 -11.85
CA GLY A 35 -0.56 17.75 -13.25
C GLY A 35 -1.23 18.71 -14.21
N GLY A 36 -0.82 18.64 -15.49
CA GLY A 36 -1.18 19.61 -16.49
C GLY A 36 -0.60 20.98 -16.18
N HIS A 37 -1.04 22.00 -16.90
CA HIS A 37 -0.57 23.39 -16.70
C HIS A 37 -1.25 24.14 -15.55
N LEU A 38 -2.14 23.47 -14.80
CA LEU A 38 -2.92 24.07 -13.71
C LEU A 38 -2.28 23.78 -12.34
N ALA A 39 -2.40 24.73 -11.42
CA ALA A 39 -1.95 24.53 -10.03
C ALA A 39 -2.61 23.32 -9.37
N ALA A 40 -1.89 22.68 -8.45
CA ALA A 40 -2.44 21.60 -7.64
C ALA A 40 -3.61 22.08 -6.78
N ARG A 41 -4.67 21.28 -6.70
CA ARG A 41 -5.88 21.58 -5.94
C ARG A 41 -6.12 20.52 -4.89
N THR A 42 -6.42 20.96 -3.68
CA THR A 42 -6.78 20.07 -2.58
C THR A 42 -8.29 19.78 -2.62
N LEU A 43 -8.62 18.51 -2.53
CA LEU A 43 -9.99 18.01 -2.65
C LEU A 43 -10.41 17.21 -1.42
N THR A 44 -11.69 17.02 -1.28
CA THR A 44 -12.30 16.15 -0.29
C THR A 44 -13.33 15.26 -0.97
N LEU A 45 -13.30 13.97 -0.68
CA LEU A 45 -14.15 12.95 -1.25
C LEU A 45 -14.88 12.16 -0.17
N SER A 46 -16.02 11.56 -0.49
CA SER A 46 -16.74 10.66 0.42
C SER A 46 -16.03 9.31 0.48
N HIS A 47 -15.65 8.87 1.69
CA HIS A 47 -14.97 7.61 1.93
C HIS A 47 -15.78 6.40 1.44
N GLN A 48 -17.09 6.36 1.72
CA GLN A 48 -17.94 5.23 1.38
C GLN A 48 -18.07 5.02 -0.13
N LYS A 49 -18.27 6.12 -0.89
CA LYS A 49 -18.31 6.05 -2.36
C LYS A 49 -17.02 5.57 -2.97
N LEU A 50 -15.90 6.04 -2.41
CA LEU A 50 -14.55 5.63 -2.85
C LEU A 50 -14.26 4.16 -2.60
N LEU A 51 -14.66 3.62 -1.45
CA LEU A 51 -14.48 2.19 -1.15
C LEU A 51 -15.14 1.32 -2.20
N ILE A 52 -16.42 1.59 -2.53
CA ILE A 52 -17.18 0.83 -3.54
C ILE A 52 -16.50 0.92 -4.93
N MET A 53 -15.99 2.10 -5.29
CA MET A 53 -15.32 2.28 -6.59
C MET A 53 -13.96 1.59 -6.65
N LEU A 54 -13.19 1.58 -5.55
CA LEU A 54 -11.88 0.94 -5.43
C LEU A 54 -11.95 -0.60 -5.33
N GLU A 55 -13.14 -1.18 -5.18
CA GLU A 55 -13.37 -2.63 -5.32
C GLU A 55 -13.28 -3.08 -6.78
N ASN A 56 -13.51 -2.16 -7.72
CA ASN A 56 -13.36 -2.44 -9.14
C ASN A 56 -11.91 -2.22 -9.57
N GLU A 57 -11.25 -3.26 -10.04
CA GLU A 57 -9.86 -3.17 -10.55
C GLU A 57 -9.71 -2.17 -11.69
N ARG A 58 -10.73 -2.05 -12.55
CA ARG A 58 -10.76 -1.08 -13.66
C ARG A 58 -10.67 0.37 -13.22
N PHE A 59 -10.98 0.67 -11.96
CA PHE A 59 -10.89 2.03 -11.42
C PHE A 59 -9.45 2.56 -11.42
N TYR A 60 -8.47 1.66 -11.25
CA TYR A 60 -7.04 2.01 -11.22
C TYR A 60 -6.49 2.33 -12.60
N SER A 61 -7.06 1.71 -13.65
CA SER A 61 -6.58 1.81 -15.03
C SER A 61 -7.48 2.64 -15.96
N THR A 62 -8.49 3.33 -15.42
CA THR A 62 -9.45 4.09 -16.25
C THR A 62 -9.34 5.59 -15.99
N ILE A 63 -9.65 6.39 -17.00
CA ILE A 63 -9.75 7.85 -16.89
C ILE A 63 -11.06 8.19 -16.17
N LEU A 64 -10.95 8.90 -15.06
CA LEU A 64 -12.02 9.30 -14.17
C LEU A 64 -12.49 10.72 -14.51
N ASN A 65 -13.79 10.96 -14.42
CA ASN A 65 -14.37 12.30 -14.49
C ASN A 65 -14.57 12.85 -13.08
N LEU A 66 -13.69 13.74 -12.65
CA LEU A 66 -13.79 14.44 -11.38
C LEU A 66 -14.70 15.67 -11.53
N LYS A 67 -15.84 15.64 -10.86
CA LYS A 67 -16.74 16.80 -10.74
C LYS A 67 -16.37 17.57 -9.49
N VAL A 68 -15.76 18.75 -9.65
CA VAL A 68 -15.37 19.62 -8.55
C VAL A 68 -16.20 20.89 -8.63
N GLY A 69 -17.27 20.97 -7.83
CA GLY A 69 -18.30 21.99 -8.00
C GLY A 69 -18.95 21.89 -9.37
N ASP A 70 -18.89 22.98 -10.16
CA ASP A 70 -19.46 23.04 -11.51
C ASP A 70 -18.47 22.61 -12.62
N GLN A 71 -17.22 22.30 -12.26
CA GLN A 71 -16.17 21.93 -13.23
C GLN A 71 -15.98 20.42 -13.27
N SER A 72 -15.97 19.86 -14.48
CA SER A 72 -15.60 18.47 -14.71
C SER A 72 -14.19 18.42 -15.30
N GLN A 73 -13.30 17.61 -14.70
CA GLN A 73 -11.91 17.45 -15.13
C GLN A 73 -11.58 15.97 -15.28
N ALA A 74 -10.93 15.63 -16.40
CA ALA A 74 -10.41 14.29 -16.62
C ALA A 74 -9.16 14.08 -15.76
N ALA A 75 -9.14 13.03 -14.99
CA ALA A 75 -8.02 12.68 -14.13
C ALA A 75 -7.85 11.16 -14.07
N ILE A 76 -6.67 10.73 -13.69
CA ILE A 76 -6.35 9.34 -13.45
C ILE A 76 -5.90 9.15 -12.01
N LEU A 77 -6.19 8.00 -11.46
CA LEU A 77 -5.71 7.62 -10.14
C LEU A 77 -4.21 7.35 -10.22
N LYS A 78 -3.42 8.03 -9.38
CA LYS A 78 -1.97 7.84 -9.34
C LYS A 78 -1.53 7.02 -8.15
N ASP A 79 -2.08 7.31 -6.96
CA ASP A 79 -1.76 6.59 -5.73
C ASP A 79 -2.95 6.55 -4.78
N VAL A 80 -3.06 5.46 -4.03
CA VAL A 80 -4.06 5.24 -2.98
C VAL A 80 -3.40 4.80 -1.70
N GLN A 81 -3.37 5.68 -0.73
CA GLN A 81 -2.87 5.36 0.60
C GLN A 81 -3.98 4.73 1.44
N ARG A 82 -3.81 3.47 1.79
CA ARG A 82 -4.72 2.73 2.66
C ARG A 82 -4.15 2.63 4.08
N HIS A 83 -5.04 2.55 5.05
CA HIS A 83 -4.62 2.29 6.43
C HIS A 83 -4.20 0.81 6.56
N PRO A 84 -3.03 0.49 7.16
CA PRO A 84 -2.50 -0.88 7.18
C PRO A 84 -3.38 -1.90 7.91
N PHE A 85 -4.17 -1.46 8.88
CA PHE A 85 -5.01 -2.35 9.69
C PHE A 85 -6.51 -2.19 9.46
N LYS A 86 -6.97 -0.96 9.19
CA LYS A 86 -8.40 -0.67 8.97
C LYS A 86 -8.70 -0.62 7.49
N ASN A 87 -9.85 -1.11 7.06
CA ASN A 87 -10.31 -0.90 5.70
C ASN A 87 -10.74 0.56 5.50
N ALA A 88 -9.76 1.46 5.54
CA ALA A 88 -9.96 2.89 5.44
C ALA A 88 -8.92 3.52 4.50
N ILE A 89 -9.39 4.42 3.65
CA ILE A 89 -8.55 5.19 2.75
C ILE A 89 -8.04 6.41 3.50
N VAL A 90 -6.72 6.62 3.46
CA VAL A 90 -6.04 7.72 4.15
C VAL A 90 -5.88 8.92 3.23
N HIS A 91 -5.46 8.70 1.98
CA HIS A 91 -5.22 9.74 0.98
C HIS A 91 -5.38 9.18 -0.42
N ILE A 92 -5.71 10.03 -1.38
CA ILE A 92 -5.78 9.67 -2.79
C ILE A 92 -5.15 10.79 -3.61
N ASP A 93 -4.34 10.38 -4.57
CA ASP A 93 -3.66 11.25 -5.51
C ASP A 93 -4.25 11.08 -6.90
N PHE A 94 -4.70 12.19 -7.49
CA PHE A 94 -5.17 12.23 -8.85
C PHE A 94 -4.23 13.08 -9.71
N GLN A 95 -3.90 12.57 -10.88
CA GLN A 95 -3.17 13.28 -11.91
C GLN A 95 -4.13 13.69 -13.03
N ARG A 96 -4.13 14.98 -13.42
CA ARG A 96 -4.87 15.44 -14.58
C ARG A 96 -4.33 14.80 -15.84
N VAL A 97 -5.23 14.50 -16.75
CA VAL A 97 -4.91 13.88 -18.03
C VAL A 97 -5.06 14.90 -19.13
N GLU A 98 -4.01 15.10 -19.91
CA GLU A 98 -4.01 15.87 -21.15
C GLU A 98 -3.90 14.89 -22.32
N GLU A 99 -4.63 15.16 -23.42
CA GLU A 99 -4.77 14.21 -24.53
C GLU A 99 -3.44 13.89 -25.25
N ASN A 100 -2.49 14.81 -25.20
CA ASN A 100 -1.22 14.74 -25.93
C ASN A 100 -0.03 14.34 -25.04
N GLU A 101 -0.23 14.18 -23.73
CA GLU A 101 0.83 13.79 -22.80
C GLU A 101 0.82 12.28 -22.53
N LYS A 102 2.01 11.68 -22.52
CA LYS A 102 2.18 10.29 -22.08
C LYS A 102 2.00 10.22 -20.57
N ILE A 103 1.12 9.34 -20.16
CA ILE A 103 0.86 9.07 -18.75
C ILE A 103 1.59 7.79 -18.33
N ARG A 104 2.04 7.75 -17.09
CA ARG A 104 2.60 6.55 -16.45
C ARG A 104 1.62 6.06 -15.41
N ILE A 105 1.23 4.81 -15.53
CA ILE A 105 0.24 4.19 -14.65
C ILE A 105 0.59 2.73 -14.41
N GLN A 106 0.18 2.20 -13.26
CA GLN A 106 0.22 0.78 -12.95
C GLN A 106 -1.07 0.12 -13.41
N ILE A 107 -0.95 -0.98 -14.16
CA ILE A 107 -2.07 -1.74 -14.69
C ILE A 107 -2.04 -3.14 -14.12
N PRO A 108 -3.20 -3.67 -13.67
CA PRO A 108 -3.30 -5.02 -13.15
C PRO A 108 -3.11 -6.06 -14.26
N LEU A 109 -2.49 -7.18 -13.87
CA LEU A 109 -2.29 -8.36 -14.71
C LEU A 109 -3.35 -9.41 -14.39
N HIS A 110 -4.04 -9.89 -15.42
CA HIS A 110 -4.99 -10.99 -15.31
C HIS A 110 -4.36 -12.27 -15.82
N PHE A 111 -4.20 -13.25 -14.95
CA PHE A 111 -3.60 -14.53 -15.27
C PHE A 111 -4.66 -15.52 -15.70
N THR A 112 -4.53 -16.04 -16.93
CA THR A 112 -5.45 -17.03 -17.51
C THR A 112 -4.76 -18.36 -17.71
N GLY A 113 -5.52 -19.47 -17.58
CA GLY A 113 -5.00 -20.80 -17.87
C GLY A 113 -4.26 -21.52 -16.75
N ALA A 114 -4.25 -21.02 -15.52
CA ALA A 114 -3.55 -21.62 -14.37
C ALA A 114 -3.92 -23.10 -14.14
N ALA A 115 -5.22 -23.42 -14.19
CA ALA A 115 -5.72 -24.77 -13.96
C ALA A 115 -5.42 -25.76 -15.10
N ILE A 116 -5.08 -25.25 -16.30
CA ILE A 116 -4.85 -26.06 -17.49
C ILE A 116 -3.36 -26.34 -17.69
N SER A 117 -2.50 -25.51 -17.10
CA SER A 117 -1.04 -25.60 -17.29
C SER A 117 -0.51 -26.99 -16.90
N PRO A 118 0.40 -27.58 -17.71
CA PRO A 118 1.00 -28.89 -17.43
C PRO A 118 1.81 -28.88 -16.13
N GLY A 119 2.41 -27.75 -15.78
CA GLY A 119 3.14 -27.57 -14.52
C GLY A 119 2.27 -27.75 -13.28
N VAL A 120 1.02 -27.26 -13.31
CA VAL A 120 0.07 -27.43 -12.19
C VAL A 120 -0.63 -28.78 -12.26
N LYS A 121 -1.21 -29.13 -13.42
CA LYS A 121 -2.07 -30.30 -13.57
C LYS A 121 -1.33 -31.63 -13.51
N SER A 122 -0.17 -31.73 -14.19
CA SER A 122 0.58 -33.00 -14.32
C SER A 122 1.68 -33.13 -13.27
N GLN A 123 2.28 -32.03 -12.86
CA GLN A 123 3.47 -32.00 -12.01
C GLN A 123 3.21 -31.47 -10.60
N GLY A 124 1.96 -31.07 -10.31
CA GLY A 124 1.56 -30.62 -8.98
C GLY A 124 2.24 -29.30 -8.54
N GLY A 125 2.70 -28.48 -9.49
CA GLY A 125 3.33 -27.20 -9.20
C GLY A 125 2.36 -26.16 -8.65
N ILE A 126 2.89 -25.19 -7.91
CA ILE A 126 2.15 -24.05 -7.40
C ILE A 126 2.52 -22.81 -8.22
N VAL A 127 1.50 -22.07 -8.68
CA VAL A 127 1.68 -20.81 -9.38
C VAL A 127 2.05 -19.74 -8.37
N SER A 128 3.20 -19.12 -8.54
CA SER A 128 3.66 -17.98 -7.75
C SER A 128 3.56 -16.71 -8.59
N HIS A 129 2.70 -15.78 -8.17
CA HIS A 129 2.59 -14.46 -8.77
C HIS A 129 3.64 -13.54 -8.15
N MET A 130 4.67 -13.19 -8.91
CA MET A 130 5.72 -12.30 -8.44
C MET A 130 5.33 -10.84 -8.59
N ARG A 131 4.52 -10.55 -9.62
CA ARG A 131 3.98 -9.22 -9.87
C ARG A 131 2.51 -9.31 -10.27
N ASN A 132 1.69 -8.49 -9.63
CA ASN A 132 0.26 -8.38 -9.95
C ASN A 132 -0.05 -7.14 -10.80
N GLU A 133 0.87 -6.18 -10.83
CA GLU A 133 0.74 -4.89 -11.52
C GLU A 133 2.03 -4.57 -12.26
N VAL A 134 1.93 -3.84 -13.38
CA VAL A 134 3.07 -3.41 -14.19
C VAL A 134 2.94 -1.94 -14.55
N GLU A 135 4.04 -1.18 -14.41
CA GLU A 135 4.09 0.23 -14.79
C GLU A 135 4.22 0.37 -16.31
N ILE A 136 3.25 1.04 -16.91
CA ILE A 136 3.24 1.34 -18.35
C ILE A 136 3.27 2.84 -18.61
N SER A 137 3.74 3.19 -19.80
CA SER A 137 3.66 4.55 -20.35
C SER A 137 2.90 4.51 -21.67
N CYS A 138 1.77 5.20 -21.74
CA CYS A 138 0.91 5.24 -22.92
C CYS A 138 0.25 6.60 -23.09
N LEU A 139 -0.40 6.81 -24.24
CA LEU A 139 -1.33 7.91 -24.41
C LEU A 139 -2.69 7.59 -23.79
N PRO A 140 -3.46 8.58 -23.35
CA PRO A 140 -4.78 8.37 -22.74
C PRO A 140 -5.76 7.59 -23.61
N LYS A 141 -5.57 7.64 -24.93
CA LYS A 141 -6.43 6.94 -25.91
C LYS A 141 -6.16 5.43 -25.96
N ASP A 142 -4.90 5.04 -25.74
CA ASP A 142 -4.41 3.67 -25.87
C ASP A 142 -4.31 2.95 -24.51
N LEU A 143 -4.93 3.50 -23.47
CA LEU A 143 -4.92 2.95 -22.12
C LEU A 143 -5.74 1.66 -22.06
N PRO A 144 -5.12 0.49 -21.77
CA PRO A 144 -5.82 -0.77 -21.55
C PRO A 144 -6.36 -0.84 -20.12
N GLU A 145 -7.46 -1.57 -19.92
CA GLU A 145 -8.06 -1.77 -18.59
C GLU A 145 -7.28 -2.81 -17.77
N PHE A 146 -6.75 -3.83 -18.41
CA PHE A 146 -5.91 -4.91 -17.84
C PHE A 146 -5.03 -5.51 -18.93
N ILE A 147 -4.01 -6.28 -18.55
CA ILE A 147 -3.17 -7.05 -19.45
C ILE A 147 -3.37 -8.53 -19.15
N GLU A 148 -3.74 -9.31 -20.15
CA GLU A 148 -3.91 -10.75 -20.01
C GLU A 148 -2.58 -11.47 -20.19
N VAL A 149 -2.28 -12.35 -19.24
CA VAL A 149 -1.09 -13.22 -19.23
C VAL A 149 -1.52 -14.66 -19.31
N ASP A 150 -1.24 -15.33 -20.43
CA ASP A 150 -1.55 -16.72 -20.62
C ASP A 150 -0.45 -17.61 -20.04
N ILE A 151 -0.81 -18.43 -19.05
CA ILE A 151 0.07 -19.37 -18.38
C ILE A 151 -0.28 -20.83 -18.68
N SER A 152 -1.17 -21.07 -19.66
CA SER A 152 -1.65 -22.42 -20.00
C SER A 152 -0.57 -23.38 -20.51
N GLY A 153 0.52 -22.84 -21.08
CA GLY A 153 1.63 -23.63 -21.64
C GLY A 153 2.81 -23.85 -20.71
N LEU A 154 2.78 -23.31 -19.48
CA LEU A 154 3.94 -23.34 -18.59
C LEU A 154 4.16 -24.69 -17.93
N SER A 155 5.42 -25.14 -17.93
CA SER A 155 5.91 -26.32 -17.23
C SER A 155 6.45 -25.95 -15.83
N LEU A 156 6.81 -26.99 -15.06
CA LEU A 156 7.41 -26.79 -13.74
C LEU A 156 8.78 -26.07 -13.85
N ASN A 157 9.04 -25.14 -12.95
CA ASN A 157 10.24 -24.28 -12.90
C ASN A 157 10.37 -23.35 -14.13
N GLU A 158 9.29 -23.11 -14.84
CA GLU A 158 9.25 -22.15 -15.93
C GLU A 158 8.62 -20.83 -15.46
N SER A 159 9.11 -19.71 -15.99
CA SER A 159 8.63 -18.37 -15.64
C SER A 159 8.29 -17.57 -16.89
N VAL A 160 7.28 -16.72 -16.80
CA VAL A 160 6.96 -15.72 -17.81
C VAL A 160 7.59 -14.40 -17.41
N HIS A 161 8.32 -13.79 -18.32
CA HIS A 161 8.99 -12.50 -18.16
C HIS A 161 8.17 -11.38 -18.80
N LEU A 162 8.51 -10.13 -18.43
CA LEU A 162 7.84 -8.93 -18.97
C LEU A 162 7.93 -8.83 -20.49
N SER A 163 9.02 -9.33 -21.10
CA SER A 163 9.24 -9.36 -22.56
C SER A 163 8.24 -10.23 -23.32
N GLN A 164 7.64 -11.22 -22.65
CA GLN A 164 6.68 -12.18 -23.25
C GLN A 164 5.24 -11.72 -23.16
N LEU A 165 4.97 -10.61 -22.49
CA LEU A 165 3.62 -10.07 -22.33
C LEU A 165 3.07 -9.55 -23.67
N LYS A 166 1.83 -9.89 -23.96
CA LYS A 166 1.10 -9.33 -25.11
C LYS A 166 0.58 -7.94 -24.76
N VAL A 167 1.33 -6.93 -25.17
CA VAL A 167 0.99 -5.52 -24.93
C VAL A 167 0.27 -4.97 -26.15
N PRO A 168 -0.84 -4.21 -26.00
CA PRO A 168 -1.50 -3.54 -27.11
C PRO A 168 -0.60 -2.45 -27.72
N ASP A 169 -0.90 -2.10 -28.98
CA ASP A 169 -0.16 -1.07 -29.69
C ASP A 169 -0.24 0.29 -28.96
N GLY A 170 0.87 1.03 -28.91
CA GLY A 170 0.95 2.34 -28.26
C GLY A 170 1.30 2.33 -26.78
N VAL A 171 1.45 1.14 -26.16
CA VAL A 171 1.83 0.99 -24.76
C VAL A 171 3.28 0.57 -24.63
N VAL A 172 4.03 1.26 -23.79
CA VAL A 172 5.44 0.97 -23.50
C VAL A 172 5.58 0.55 -22.06
N LEU A 173 6.14 -0.63 -21.81
CA LEU A 173 6.49 -1.12 -20.47
C LEU A 173 7.71 -0.36 -19.95
N VAL A 174 7.53 0.42 -18.88
CA VAL A 174 8.61 1.23 -18.28
C VAL A 174 9.64 0.33 -17.57
N GLU A 175 9.16 -0.72 -16.94
CA GLU A 175 9.98 -1.66 -16.17
C GLU A 175 10.89 -2.52 -17.07
N LEU A 176 10.42 -2.88 -18.27
CA LEU A 176 11.22 -3.65 -19.24
C LEU A 176 12.50 -2.93 -19.67
N ALA A 177 12.47 -1.59 -19.65
CA ALA A 177 13.65 -0.78 -19.96
C ALA A 177 14.74 -0.86 -18.87
N LYS A 178 14.38 -1.29 -17.67
CA LYS A 178 15.29 -1.39 -16.54
C LYS A 178 15.76 -2.82 -16.32
N GLU A 179 14.82 -3.74 -16.18
CA GLU A 179 15.07 -5.15 -15.90
C GLU A 179 13.97 -6.01 -16.51
N ASP A 180 14.31 -7.14 -17.12
CA ASP A 180 13.34 -8.12 -17.58
C ASP A 180 12.95 -9.04 -16.42
N ALA A 181 12.05 -8.55 -15.56
CA ALA A 181 11.65 -9.25 -14.37
C ALA A 181 10.63 -10.37 -14.67
N ALA A 182 10.70 -11.45 -13.91
CA ALA A 182 9.67 -12.49 -13.96
C ALA A 182 8.37 -11.98 -13.36
N VAL A 183 7.27 -12.27 -14.05
CA VAL A 183 5.90 -11.89 -13.67
C VAL A 183 5.22 -13.01 -12.92
N VAL A 184 5.33 -14.22 -13.44
CA VAL A 184 4.75 -15.44 -12.86
C VAL A 184 5.72 -16.60 -13.04
N ALA A 185 5.76 -17.49 -12.07
CA ALA A 185 6.54 -18.71 -12.15
C ALA A 185 5.77 -19.88 -11.54
N ILE A 186 6.00 -21.09 -12.05
CA ILE A 186 5.45 -22.32 -11.49
C ILE A 186 6.58 -23.04 -10.76
N HIS A 187 6.44 -23.17 -9.44
CA HIS A 187 7.43 -23.84 -8.61
C HIS A 187 6.90 -25.19 -8.11
N SER A 188 7.82 -26.14 -7.90
CA SER A 188 7.51 -27.36 -7.15
C SER A 188 7.09 -26.99 -5.73
N PRO A 189 5.99 -27.57 -5.19
CA PRO A 189 5.68 -27.42 -3.78
C PRO A 189 6.89 -27.93 -2.98
N ARG A 190 7.41 -27.10 -2.09
CA ARG A 190 8.40 -27.56 -1.12
C ARG A 190 7.69 -28.61 -0.26
N ALA A 191 8.09 -29.90 -0.42
CA ALA A 191 7.68 -30.91 0.52
C ALA A 191 8.12 -30.42 1.91
N GLU A 192 7.17 -30.20 2.80
CA GLU A 192 7.48 -30.07 4.21
C GLU A 192 8.19 -31.37 4.57
N GLU A 193 9.51 -31.29 4.77
CA GLU A 193 10.25 -32.35 5.42
C GLU A 193 9.58 -32.53 6.78
N PRO A 194 9.00 -33.72 7.10
CA PRO A 194 8.43 -33.93 8.40
C PRO A 194 9.54 -33.66 9.40
N GLU A 195 9.36 -32.67 10.25
CA GLU A 195 10.24 -32.46 11.39
C GLU A 195 10.46 -33.82 12.02
N PRO A 196 11.72 -34.27 12.27
CA PRO A 196 11.96 -35.51 12.92
C PRO A 196 11.31 -35.42 14.29
N THR A 197 10.12 -36.01 14.40
CA THR A 197 9.54 -36.30 15.69
C THR A 197 10.60 -37.09 16.45
N ALA A 198 11.18 -36.42 17.45
CA ALA A 198 12.11 -37.04 18.38
C ALA A 198 11.48 -38.34 18.87
N ALA A 199 11.91 -39.44 18.26
CA ALA A 199 11.54 -40.76 18.66
C ALA A 199 12.01 -40.90 20.10
N ALA A 200 11.06 -41.00 20.99
CA ALA A 200 11.28 -41.38 22.35
C ALA A 200 12.10 -42.68 22.38
N ALA A 201 13.38 -42.55 22.68
CA ALA A 201 14.20 -43.70 23.03
C ALA A 201 13.75 -44.19 24.41
N ALA A 202 13.01 -45.26 24.38
CA ALA A 202 12.75 -46.09 25.54
C ALA A 202 14.10 -46.67 26.02
N VAL A 203 14.47 -46.37 27.24
CA VAL A 203 15.54 -47.04 27.94
C VAL A 203 14.89 -48.07 28.87
N PRO A 204 15.18 -49.36 28.77
CA PRO A 204 14.80 -50.33 29.80
C PRO A 204 15.88 -50.43 30.88
N GLY A 205 15.46 -50.24 32.09
CA GLY A 205 15.81 -50.87 33.35
C GLY A 205 17.24 -51.13 33.75
N ALA A 206 17.52 -50.74 34.98
CA ALA A 206 18.03 -51.60 36.06
C ALA A 206 18.33 -50.73 37.30
N GLU A 207 17.60 -51.01 38.34
CA GLU A 207 17.94 -51.32 39.74
C GLU A 207 19.25 -50.76 40.32
N GLY A 208 19.08 -50.11 41.46
CA GLY A 208 20.18 -50.01 42.43
C GLY A 208 20.10 -48.84 43.41
N ALA A 209 19.30 -49.07 44.50
CA ALA A 209 19.58 -48.81 45.89
C ALA A 209 20.14 -47.45 46.36
N ALA A 210 19.35 -46.90 47.25
CA ALA A 210 19.69 -46.48 48.62
C ALA A 210 20.28 -45.07 48.87
N ALA A 211 19.51 -44.44 49.69
CA ALA A 211 19.87 -43.74 50.94
C ALA A 211 20.17 -42.21 50.85
N ALA A 212 19.22 -41.53 51.41
CA ALA A 212 19.35 -40.71 52.63
C ALA A 212 19.73 -39.20 52.44
N ALA A 213 18.88 -38.48 53.09
CA ALA A 213 19.13 -37.24 53.83
C ALA A 213 18.84 -35.91 53.09
N ALA A 214 17.66 -35.44 53.35
CA ALA A 214 17.44 -34.00 53.60
C ALA A 214 18.09 -33.67 54.99
N PRO A 215 18.21 -32.45 55.49
CA PRO A 215 17.33 -31.31 55.27
C PRO A 215 17.97 -29.91 55.35
N ALA A 216 17.08 -28.94 55.23
CA ALA A 216 17.08 -27.60 55.86
C ALA A 216 18.05 -26.56 55.33
N ALA A 217 17.68 -25.40 55.16
CA ALA A 217 16.93 -24.35 55.74
C ALA A 217 17.37 -23.00 55.15
N ALA A 218 16.40 -22.22 54.94
CA ALA A 218 16.24 -20.87 55.51
C ALA A 218 17.14 -19.73 55.04
N GLY A 219 16.46 -18.67 54.80
CA GLY A 219 16.91 -17.32 54.99
C GLY A 219 16.71 -16.45 53.74
N ALA A 220 15.61 -15.83 53.57
CA ALA A 220 15.12 -14.63 54.20
C ALA A 220 15.80 -13.36 53.66
N ALA A 221 14.93 -12.57 53.03
CA ALA A 221 14.73 -11.16 53.29
C ALA A 221 15.79 -10.16 52.81
N ALA A 222 15.40 -9.23 52.00
CA ALA A 222 15.20 -7.82 52.38
C ALA A 222 15.40 -6.89 51.19
N ALA A 223 14.35 -6.21 50.83
CA ALA A 223 14.49 -4.85 50.38
C ALA A 223 14.84 -3.97 51.58
N PRO A 224 15.41 -2.80 51.44
CA PRO A 224 14.63 -1.59 51.26
C PRO A 224 15.27 -0.48 50.38
N ALA A 225 14.47 0.32 49.67
CA ALA A 225 14.05 1.66 49.99
C ALA A 225 15.16 2.71 50.27
N GLY A 226 15.00 3.85 49.64
CA GLY A 226 15.59 5.11 49.97
C GLY A 226 15.77 5.93 48.70
N ALA A 227 14.87 6.84 48.30
CA ALA A 227 14.71 8.19 48.78
C ALA A 227 16.02 8.98 48.57
N ASP A 228 16.07 10.12 47.91
CA ASP A 228 15.43 11.37 48.20
C ASP A 228 15.81 12.39 47.10
N ALA A 229 14.85 13.18 46.67
CA ALA A 229 14.72 14.62 46.73
C ALA A 229 15.80 15.50 46.08
N ALA A 230 15.37 16.40 45.26
CA ALA A 230 15.31 17.86 45.39
C ALA A 230 15.33 18.50 44.01
N LYS A 231 14.25 19.08 43.55
CA LYS A 231 13.79 20.46 43.78
C LYS A 231 14.73 21.50 43.18
N ALA A 232 14.31 22.11 42.08
CA ALA A 232 14.31 23.55 41.89
C ALA A 232 13.76 24.00 40.53
N ALA A 233 12.59 24.56 40.53
CA ALA A 233 12.21 25.69 39.71
C ALA A 233 12.29 26.90 40.68
N PRO A 234 12.14 28.17 40.30
CA PRO A 234 11.90 28.85 39.05
C PRO A 234 12.73 30.15 38.90
N ALA A 235 12.72 30.81 37.76
CA ALA A 235 12.88 32.28 37.69
C ALA A 235 12.34 32.79 36.35
N LYS A 236 11.34 33.44 36.41
CA LYS A 236 10.67 34.66 36.04
C LYS A 236 11.63 35.86 35.84
N LYS A 237 11.47 36.56 34.72
CA LYS A 237 11.54 38.01 34.53
C LYS A 237 11.26 38.25 33.05
N GLU A 238 10.18 38.87 32.76
CA GLU A 238 9.75 40.30 32.81
C GLU A 238 10.32 41.13 31.67
N GLU A 239 9.37 41.55 30.83
CA GLU A 239 9.05 42.91 30.38
C GLU A 239 10.05 43.70 29.53
N ALA A 240 9.50 44.08 28.37
CA ALA A 240 9.48 45.47 27.86
C ALA A 240 8.76 45.44 26.46
N LYS A 241 7.54 45.76 26.39
CA LYS A 241 6.76 46.99 26.20
C LYS A 241 7.52 48.06 25.43
N LYS A 242 7.18 48.24 24.14
CA LYS A 242 7.11 49.53 23.47
C LYS A 242 6.34 49.45 22.16
N GLU A 243 5.12 49.90 22.19
CA GLU A 243 4.42 50.66 21.17
C GLU A 243 4.62 52.13 21.48
N PRO A 244 4.18 53.12 20.68
CA PRO A 244 3.91 53.23 19.25
C PRO A 244 4.57 54.50 18.63
N ALA A 245 4.49 54.69 17.32
CA ALA A 245 4.42 56.02 16.75
C ALA A 245 3.80 56.01 15.32
N LYS A 246 2.63 56.62 15.26
CA LYS A 246 2.00 57.27 14.12
C LYS A 246 2.89 58.34 13.48
N LYS A 247 2.74 58.50 12.18
CA LYS A 247 2.59 59.75 11.40
C LYS A 247 2.54 59.37 9.92
N ASP A 248 1.40 59.51 9.31
CA ASP A 248 0.82 60.67 8.63
C ASP A 248 1.62 61.21 7.45
N ALA A 249 0.91 61.18 6.37
CA ALA A 249 0.72 62.26 5.40
C ALA A 249 1.49 62.25 4.07
N LYS A 250 0.70 62.17 3.00
CA LYS A 250 0.67 63.07 1.83
C LYS A 250 1.79 62.95 0.81
N LYS A 251 1.49 62.41 -0.33
CA LYS A 251 1.12 63.15 -1.57
C LYS A 251 0.70 62.20 -2.67
#